data_a463a8021c222d8e4bd3af294e3e30ee
#
_entry.id   a463a8021c222d8e4bd3af294e3e30ee
#
_cell.length_a   1.000
_cell.length_b   1.000
_cell.length_c   1.000
_cell.angle_alpha   90.00
_cell.angle_beta   90.00
_cell.angle_gamma   90.00
#
_symmetry.space_group_name_H-M   'P 1'
#
loop_
_entity.id
_entity.type
_entity.pdbx_description
1 polymer ?
#
loop_
_entity_poly.entity_id
_entity_poly.type
_entity_poly.pdbx_seq_one_letter_code
_entity_poly.pdbx_strand_id
1 'polypeptide(L)'
;MFSDKEFWEKRFNDEGKVWGELPSKSAHKALELFRKHGVKSILVPGSGYGRNTRLFSSSGFDVTGIEISTTACNLAKQFDPQTRVYEGSVLDMSFGPGVFDAIYCFNTLHLFCENDRRLFLQECLGKLGEVGLAFFTVFSEEEPSFGQGKEVESNTYESRPGRPTHYFTEEDLREHFRDFETIETGIVHEPEDHGGQAHTHILRYIFAQKAA
;
A
#
# COMPACT_ATOMS: atom_id res chain seq x y z
N MET A 1 -20.02 -12.44 -7.50
CA MET A 1 -19.01 -11.84 -6.61
C MET A 1 -18.15 -10.95 -7.49
N PHE A 2 -17.99 -9.67 -7.17
CA PHE A 2 -17.15 -8.77 -7.96
C PHE A 2 -15.68 -9.15 -7.71
N SER A 3 -14.86 -9.15 -8.77
CA SER A 3 -13.40 -9.24 -8.63
C SER A 3 -12.84 -7.98 -7.98
N ASP A 4 -11.60 -8.03 -7.46
CA ASP A 4 -10.94 -6.84 -6.91
C ASP A 4 -10.87 -5.71 -7.92
N LYS A 5 -10.58 -6.02 -9.19
CA LYS A 5 -10.58 -5.04 -10.27
C LYS A 5 -11.94 -4.35 -10.42
N GLU A 6 -13.03 -5.11 -10.49
CA GLU A 6 -14.37 -4.55 -10.65
C GLU A 6 -14.78 -3.66 -9.47
N PHE A 7 -14.39 -4.05 -8.23
CA PHE A 7 -14.66 -3.27 -7.04
C PHE A 7 -13.93 -1.93 -7.07
N TRP A 8 -12.62 -1.94 -7.29
CA TRP A 8 -11.82 -0.71 -7.30
C TRP A 8 -12.16 0.17 -8.49
N GLU A 9 -12.40 -0.42 -9.67
CA GLU A 9 -12.87 0.31 -10.85
C GLU A 9 -14.16 1.07 -10.57
N LYS A 10 -15.15 0.37 -9.99
CA LYS A 10 -16.41 0.99 -9.61
C LYS A 10 -16.22 2.11 -8.60
N ARG A 11 -15.41 1.88 -7.55
CA ARG A 11 -15.17 2.87 -6.50
C ARG A 11 -14.53 4.14 -7.03
N PHE A 12 -13.48 4.02 -7.85
CA PHE A 12 -12.84 5.21 -8.43
C PHE A 12 -13.70 5.91 -9.49
N ASN A 13 -14.54 5.15 -10.20
CA ASN A 13 -15.50 5.74 -11.13
C ASN A 13 -16.58 6.56 -10.42
N ASP A 14 -17.08 6.07 -9.29
CA ASP A 14 -18.16 6.72 -8.53
C ASP A 14 -17.65 7.89 -7.66
N GLU A 15 -16.50 7.75 -7.05
CA GLU A 15 -16.00 8.65 -6.00
C GLU A 15 -14.76 9.48 -6.44
N GLY A 16 -14.12 9.11 -7.54
CA GLY A 16 -12.92 9.82 -8.04
C GLY A 16 -11.75 9.80 -7.06
N LYS A 17 -11.30 10.97 -6.61
CA LYS A 17 -10.23 11.12 -5.61
C LYS A 17 -10.78 10.94 -4.19
N VAL A 18 -11.25 9.74 -3.89
CA VAL A 18 -12.00 9.36 -2.69
C VAL A 18 -11.36 9.75 -1.35
N TRP A 19 -10.03 9.79 -1.26
CA TRP A 19 -9.28 10.19 -0.06
C TRP A 19 -8.70 11.61 -0.14
N GLY A 20 -9.22 12.47 -1.01
CA GLY A 20 -8.75 13.84 -1.18
C GLY A 20 -7.40 13.94 -1.89
N GLU A 21 -6.76 15.10 -1.78
CA GLU A 21 -5.55 15.43 -2.55
C GLU A 21 -4.28 15.47 -1.70
N LEU A 22 -4.41 15.48 -0.38
CA LEU A 22 -3.27 15.55 0.52
C LEU A 22 -2.67 14.15 0.72
N PRO A 23 -1.35 14.01 0.70
CA PRO A 23 -0.68 12.75 1.00
C PRO A 23 -0.94 12.31 2.45
N SER A 24 -0.84 11.01 2.69
CA SER A 24 -0.97 10.43 4.03
C SER A 24 0.18 10.87 4.95
N LYS A 25 -0.04 10.88 6.27
CA LYS A 25 1.02 11.15 7.25
C LYS A 25 2.16 10.14 7.12
N SER A 26 1.81 8.87 6.89
CA SER A 26 2.77 7.80 6.69
C SER A 26 3.65 8.01 5.46
N ALA A 27 3.13 8.65 4.38
CA ALA A 27 3.94 9.00 3.22
C ALA A 27 5.01 10.05 3.55
N HIS A 28 4.71 11.02 4.40
CA HIS A 28 5.71 11.98 4.86
C HIS A 28 6.81 11.31 5.70
N LYS A 29 6.44 10.37 6.58
CA LYS A 29 7.41 9.57 7.34
C LYS A 29 8.30 8.74 6.42
N ALA A 30 7.72 8.05 5.44
CA ALA A 30 8.47 7.28 4.45
C ALA A 30 9.41 8.18 3.63
N LEU A 31 8.96 9.36 3.22
CA LEU A 31 9.77 10.34 2.49
C LEU A 31 11.07 10.71 3.25
N GLU A 32 10.95 10.99 4.56
CA GLU A 32 12.11 11.32 5.40
C GLU A 32 13.08 10.14 5.51
N LEU A 33 12.56 8.92 5.73
CA LEU A 33 13.35 7.70 5.82
C LEU A 33 14.06 7.41 4.49
N PHE A 34 13.36 7.49 3.38
CA PHE A 34 13.93 7.25 2.05
C PHE A 34 15.03 8.26 1.69
N ARG A 35 14.85 9.53 2.02
CA ARG A 35 15.90 10.56 1.87
C ARG A 35 17.14 10.23 2.69
N LYS A 36 16.96 9.85 3.96
CA LYS A 36 18.04 9.48 4.87
C LYS A 36 18.85 8.30 4.34
N HIS A 37 18.23 7.36 3.66
CA HIS A 37 18.87 6.17 3.10
C HIS A 37 19.32 6.32 1.64
N GLY A 38 19.20 7.52 1.06
CA GLY A 38 19.70 7.80 -0.29
C GLY A 38 18.93 7.15 -1.43
N VAL A 39 17.66 6.74 -1.19
CA VAL A 39 16.74 6.19 -2.20
C VAL A 39 16.62 7.14 -3.38
N LYS A 40 16.54 6.58 -4.59
CA LYS A 40 16.33 7.33 -5.85
C LYS A 40 15.06 6.89 -6.56
N SER A 41 14.78 5.59 -6.56
CA SER A 41 13.65 4.99 -7.25
C SER A 41 12.68 4.30 -6.28
N ILE A 42 11.37 4.56 -6.46
CA ILE A 42 10.31 4.06 -5.57
C ILE A 42 9.24 3.35 -6.40
N LEU A 43 8.91 2.12 -6.02
CA LEU A 43 7.73 1.43 -6.48
C LEU A 43 6.58 1.63 -5.49
N VAL A 44 5.38 1.93 -5.99
CA VAL A 44 4.18 2.13 -5.18
C VAL A 44 3.08 1.16 -5.64
N PRO A 45 3.02 -0.06 -5.07
CA PRO A 45 1.94 -1.00 -5.34
C PRO A 45 0.61 -0.52 -4.74
N GLY A 46 -0.48 -0.60 -5.52
CA GLY A 46 -1.78 -0.05 -5.13
C GLY A 46 -1.75 1.48 -5.09
N SER A 47 -1.16 2.11 -6.12
CA SER A 47 -0.89 3.56 -6.12
C SER A 47 -2.13 4.44 -6.16
N GLY A 48 -3.29 3.87 -6.49
CA GLY A 48 -4.55 4.62 -6.65
C GLY A 48 -4.41 5.74 -7.69
N TYR A 49 -5.10 6.83 -7.44
CA TYR A 49 -5.05 8.04 -8.30
C TYR A 49 -3.82 8.94 -8.06
N GLY A 50 -2.82 8.47 -7.32
CA GLY A 50 -1.55 9.19 -7.20
C GLY A 50 -1.41 10.11 -5.98
N ARG A 51 -2.28 10.02 -4.97
CA ARG A 51 -2.24 10.85 -3.76
C ARG A 51 -0.87 10.87 -3.08
N ASN A 52 -0.30 9.67 -2.88
CA ASN A 52 0.99 9.52 -2.22
C ASN A 52 2.16 9.57 -3.22
N THR A 53 1.99 9.06 -4.45
CA THR A 53 3.06 9.10 -5.46
C THR A 53 3.47 10.52 -5.78
N ARG A 54 2.52 11.47 -5.84
CA ARG A 54 2.77 12.88 -6.10
C ARG A 54 3.71 13.52 -5.06
N LEU A 55 3.64 13.10 -3.80
CA LEU A 55 4.57 13.58 -2.78
C LEU A 55 6.01 13.16 -3.12
N PHE A 56 6.21 11.91 -3.50
CA PHE A 56 7.53 11.38 -3.82
C PHE A 56 8.06 11.96 -5.15
N SER A 57 7.25 11.98 -6.21
CA SER A 57 7.65 12.48 -7.53
C SER A 57 8.02 13.96 -7.48
N SER A 58 7.20 14.80 -6.82
CA SER A 58 7.49 16.23 -6.60
C SER A 58 8.68 16.46 -5.66
N SER A 59 9.10 15.46 -4.91
CA SER A 59 10.28 15.48 -4.04
C SER A 59 11.56 14.99 -4.74
N GLY A 60 11.50 14.69 -6.04
CA GLY A 60 12.64 14.37 -6.88
C GLY A 60 12.99 12.88 -6.97
N PHE A 61 12.11 11.98 -6.52
CA PHE A 61 12.27 10.54 -6.72
C PHE A 61 11.75 10.11 -8.10
N ASP A 62 12.37 9.06 -8.68
CA ASP A 62 11.79 8.33 -9.82
C ASP A 62 10.73 7.37 -9.28
N VAL A 63 9.45 7.66 -9.58
CA VAL A 63 8.32 6.94 -9.00
C VAL A 63 7.59 6.13 -10.05
N THR A 64 7.35 4.87 -9.72
CA THR A 64 6.53 3.97 -10.52
C THR A 64 5.36 3.47 -9.67
N GLY A 65 4.14 3.59 -10.18
CA GLY A 65 2.92 3.05 -9.56
C GLY A 65 2.45 1.78 -10.25
N ILE A 66 1.81 0.89 -9.49
CA ILE A 66 1.02 -0.23 -10.00
C ILE A 66 -0.39 -0.07 -9.45
N GLU A 67 -1.39 -0.12 -10.33
CA GLU A 67 -2.79 0.07 -9.96
C GLU A 67 -3.68 -0.81 -10.82
N ILE A 68 -4.65 -1.46 -10.19
CA ILE A 68 -5.54 -2.43 -10.86
C ILE A 68 -6.70 -1.75 -11.61
N SER A 69 -7.11 -0.55 -11.17
CA SER A 69 -8.22 0.20 -11.76
C SER A 69 -7.76 1.08 -12.93
N THR A 70 -8.37 0.89 -14.08
CA THR A 70 -8.15 1.75 -15.26
C THR A 70 -8.52 3.20 -14.98
N THR A 71 -9.63 3.43 -14.26
CA THR A 71 -10.08 4.78 -13.85
C THR A 71 -9.05 5.44 -12.95
N ALA A 72 -8.54 4.74 -11.92
CA ALA A 72 -7.51 5.29 -11.04
C ALA A 72 -6.21 5.60 -11.80
N CYS A 73 -5.77 4.73 -12.72
CA CYS A 73 -4.62 4.99 -13.59
C CYS A 73 -4.79 6.27 -14.42
N ASN A 74 -5.99 6.50 -14.95
CA ASN A 74 -6.27 7.70 -15.73
C ASN A 74 -6.32 8.97 -14.86
N LEU A 75 -6.85 8.87 -13.65
CA LEU A 75 -6.81 9.96 -12.67
C LEU A 75 -5.36 10.26 -12.24
N ALA A 76 -4.55 9.23 -12.01
CA ALA A 76 -3.13 9.38 -11.64
C ALA A 76 -2.33 10.11 -12.72
N LYS A 77 -2.53 9.79 -13.99
CA LYS A 77 -1.87 10.49 -15.13
C LYS A 77 -2.16 12.00 -15.15
N GLN A 78 -3.33 12.41 -14.68
CA GLN A 78 -3.72 13.83 -14.60
C GLN A 78 -3.20 14.49 -13.32
N PHE A 79 -3.27 13.76 -12.20
CA PHE A 79 -2.97 14.30 -10.88
C PHE A 79 -1.47 14.30 -10.55
N ASP A 80 -0.76 13.27 -11.02
CA ASP A 80 0.70 13.10 -10.86
C ASP A 80 1.35 12.66 -12.17
N PRO A 81 1.46 13.55 -13.16
CA PRO A 81 1.99 13.23 -14.49
C PRO A 81 3.49 12.84 -14.49
N GLN A 82 4.18 13.06 -13.38
CA GLN A 82 5.59 12.68 -13.23
C GLN A 82 5.75 11.19 -12.88
N THR A 83 4.74 10.58 -12.27
CA THR A 83 4.76 9.16 -11.92
C THR A 83 4.33 8.30 -13.12
N ARG A 84 5.11 7.27 -13.39
CA ARG A 84 4.77 6.25 -14.38
C ARG A 84 3.87 5.19 -13.73
N VAL A 85 2.61 5.11 -14.15
CA VAL A 85 1.65 4.15 -13.60
C VAL A 85 1.37 3.03 -14.60
N TYR A 86 1.55 1.78 -14.15
CA TYR A 86 1.21 0.57 -14.88
C TYR A 86 -0.12 0.01 -14.37
N GLU A 87 -1.04 -0.26 -15.29
CA GLU A 87 -2.28 -0.95 -14.97
C GLU A 87 -2.00 -2.45 -14.80
N GLY A 88 -2.26 -2.99 -13.61
CA GLY A 88 -2.04 -4.39 -13.31
C GLY A 88 -2.27 -4.74 -11.85
N SER A 89 -2.18 -6.04 -11.56
CA SER A 89 -2.32 -6.58 -10.20
C SER A 89 -1.00 -6.51 -9.44
N VAL A 90 -1.06 -6.20 -8.16
CA VAL A 90 0.08 -6.30 -7.24
C VAL A 90 0.46 -7.76 -6.93
N LEU A 91 -0.41 -8.71 -7.30
CA LEU A 91 -0.17 -10.15 -7.19
C LEU A 91 0.54 -10.75 -8.43
N ASP A 92 0.79 -9.95 -9.46
CA ASP A 92 1.59 -10.29 -10.63
C ASP A 92 2.29 -9.02 -11.12
N MET A 93 3.50 -8.80 -10.67
CA MET A 93 4.32 -7.65 -11.03
C MET A 93 5.40 -8.01 -12.07
N SER A 94 5.16 -9.01 -12.90
CA SER A 94 6.08 -9.45 -13.97
C SER A 94 6.36 -8.35 -15.02
N PHE A 95 5.48 -7.36 -15.11
CA PHE A 95 5.58 -6.20 -15.98
C PHE A 95 6.30 -5.02 -15.31
N GLY A 96 6.67 -4.03 -16.13
CA GLY A 96 7.29 -2.80 -15.65
C GLY A 96 8.80 -2.86 -15.57
N PRO A 97 9.46 -1.78 -15.11
CA PRO A 97 10.90 -1.71 -14.98
C PRO A 97 11.43 -2.70 -13.91
N GLY A 98 12.72 -2.96 -13.97
CA GLY A 98 13.41 -3.98 -13.21
C GLY A 98 13.31 -3.85 -11.69
N VAL A 99 14.37 -3.35 -11.04
CA VAL A 99 14.45 -3.25 -9.58
C VAL A 99 14.41 -1.80 -9.10
N PHE A 100 13.94 -1.61 -7.87
CA PHE A 100 13.80 -0.32 -7.21
C PHE A 100 14.64 -0.27 -5.93
N ASP A 101 15.02 0.94 -5.53
CA ASP A 101 15.69 1.16 -4.25
C ASP A 101 14.72 1.01 -3.08
N ALA A 102 13.45 1.36 -3.28
CA ALA A 102 12.43 1.23 -2.23
C ALA A 102 11.04 0.89 -2.76
N ILE A 103 10.23 0.31 -1.89
CA ILE A 103 8.78 0.14 -2.04
C ILE A 103 8.06 0.94 -0.96
N TYR A 104 7.07 1.72 -1.37
CA TYR A 104 6.09 2.33 -0.47
C TYR A 104 4.71 1.75 -0.74
N CYS A 105 4.12 1.06 0.23
CA CYS A 105 2.80 0.45 0.12
C CYS A 105 1.87 0.99 1.21
N PHE A 106 0.84 1.73 0.81
CA PHE A 106 -0.15 2.30 1.71
C PHE A 106 -1.45 1.50 1.66
N ASN A 107 -1.77 0.85 2.78
CA ASN A 107 -3.07 0.22 3.01
C ASN A 107 -3.55 -0.75 1.90
N THR A 108 -2.63 -1.55 1.34
CA THR A 108 -2.96 -2.53 0.29
C THR A 108 -2.80 -3.97 0.79
N LEU A 109 -1.72 -4.28 1.54
CA LEU A 109 -1.42 -5.65 1.97
C LEU A 109 -2.55 -6.29 2.80
N HIS A 110 -3.20 -5.52 3.66
CA HIS A 110 -4.27 -6.01 4.54
C HIS A 110 -5.59 -6.36 3.80
N LEU A 111 -5.69 -6.06 2.51
CA LEU A 111 -6.88 -6.35 1.70
C LEU A 111 -6.94 -7.79 1.17
N PHE A 112 -5.93 -8.60 1.48
CA PHE A 112 -5.78 -9.95 0.96
C PHE A 112 -5.88 -11.01 2.06
N CYS A 113 -6.26 -12.24 1.66
CA CYS A 113 -6.09 -13.43 2.45
C CYS A 113 -4.60 -13.86 2.50
N GLU A 114 -4.25 -14.78 3.41
CA GLU A 114 -2.86 -15.10 3.72
C GLU A 114 -2.02 -15.50 2.50
N ASN A 115 -2.54 -16.35 1.63
CA ASN A 115 -1.79 -16.80 0.46
C ASN A 115 -1.45 -15.64 -0.48
N ASP A 116 -2.39 -14.71 -0.68
CA ASP A 116 -2.19 -13.55 -1.53
C ASP A 116 -1.31 -12.50 -0.86
N ARG A 117 -1.37 -12.35 0.48
CA ARG A 117 -0.41 -11.52 1.23
C ARG A 117 1.03 -12.01 1.04
N ARG A 118 1.25 -13.33 1.14
CA ARG A 118 2.58 -13.93 0.92
C ARG A 118 3.05 -13.76 -0.52
N LEU A 119 2.17 -14.01 -1.49
CA LEU A 119 2.47 -13.79 -2.91
C LEU A 119 2.83 -12.32 -3.19
N PHE A 120 2.05 -11.38 -2.67
CA PHE A 120 2.32 -9.95 -2.84
C PHE A 120 3.71 -9.56 -2.27
N LEU A 121 4.07 -10.06 -1.09
CA LEU A 121 5.40 -9.77 -0.52
C LEU A 121 6.54 -10.42 -1.32
N GLN A 122 6.32 -11.61 -1.91
CA GLN A 122 7.29 -12.23 -2.82
C GLN A 122 7.48 -11.41 -4.09
N GLU A 123 6.38 -10.92 -4.68
CA GLU A 123 6.44 -10.00 -5.82
C GLU A 123 7.23 -8.72 -5.47
N CYS A 124 6.99 -8.16 -4.28
CA CYS A 124 7.74 -7.01 -3.79
C CYS A 124 9.23 -7.30 -3.64
N LEU A 125 9.60 -8.45 -3.07
CA LEU A 125 11.00 -8.88 -2.94
C LEU A 125 11.68 -9.00 -4.31
N GLY A 126 10.97 -9.52 -5.31
CA GLY A 126 11.46 -9.61 -6.71
C GLY A 126 11.69 -8.24 -7.37
N LYS A 127 11.04 -7.19 -6.87
CA LYS A 127 11.18 -5.81 -7.38
C LYS A 127 12.16 -4.95 -6.59
N LEU A 128 12.72 -5.45 -5.51
CA LEU A 128 13.74 -4.73 -4.71
C LEU A 128 15.16 -5.13 -5.12
N GLY A 129 16.04 -4.13 -5.21
CA GLY A 129 17.47 -4.35 -5.29
C GLY A 129 18.03 -5.08 -4.06
N GLU A 130 19.33 -5.41 -4.06
CA GLU A 130 19.98 -6.21 -3.00
C GLU A 130 19.86 -5.59 -1.60
N VAL A 131 19.89 -4.27 -1.50
CA VAL A 131 19.73 -3.51 -0.25
C VAL A 131 18.44 -2.71 -0.22
N GLY A 132 17.44 -3.17 -0.99
CA GLY A 132 16.18 -2.47 -1.19
C GLY A 132 15.38 -2.33 0.10
N LEU A 133 14.66 -1.22 0.23
CA LEU A 133 13.90 -0.84 1.42
C LEU A 133 12.39 -1.01 1.17
N ALA A 134 11.66 -1.34 2.21
CA ALA A 134 10.20 -1.47 2.16
C ALA A 134 9.57 -0.65 3.29
N PHE A 135 8.61 0.20 2.96
CA PHE A 135 7.75 0.88 3.92
C PHE A 135 6.29 0.53 3.64
N PHE A 136 5.67 -0.17 4.58
CA PHE A 136 4.28 -0.61 4.45
C PHE A 136 3.44 -0.08 5.60
N THR A 137 2.19 0.27 5.30
CA THR A 137 1.15 0.46 6.30
C THR A 137 0.03 -0.54 6.11
N VAL A 138 -0.52 -1.01 7.22
CA VAL A 138 -1.61 -1.99 7.28
C VAL A 138 -2.56 -1.63 8.43
N PHE A 139 -3.78 -2.15 8.42
CA PHE A 139 -4.66 -2.01 9.58
C PHE A 139 -4.10 -2.78 10.77
N SER A 140 -4.11 -2.13 11.94
CA SER A 140 -3.70 -2.75 13.20
C SER A 140 -4.87 -3.46 13.88
N GLU A 141 -4.55 -4.32 14.84
CA GLU A 141 -5.55 -4.92 15.74
C GLU A 141 -6.26 -3.91 16.65
N GLU A 142 -5.73 -2.67 16.71
CA GLU A 142 -6.33 -1.55 17.45
C GLU A 142 -7.34 -0.75 16.61
N GLU A 143 -7.48 -1.08 15.32
CA GLU A 143 -8.43 -0.40 14.42
C GLU A 143 -9.87 -0.63 14.90
N PRO A 144 -10.72 0.41 14.99
CA PRO A 144 -12.11 0.27 15.47
C PRO A 144 -12.96 -0.75 14.72
N SER A 145 -12.58 -1.09 13.49
CA SER A 145 -13.27 -2.09 12.68
C SER A 145 -12.79 -3.53 12.92
N PHE A 146 -11.76 -3.75 13.75
CA PHE A 146 -11.30 -5.10 14.11
C PHE A 146 -12.43 -5.96 14.70
N GLY A 147 -12.55 -7.19 14.23
CA GLY A 147 -13.58 -8.12 14.70
C GLY A 147 -14.98 -7.89 14.12
N GLN A 148 -15.15 -6.92 13.20
CA GLN A 148 -16.43 -6.66 12.57
C GLN A 148 -16.62 -7.51 11.31
N GLY A 149 -17.70 -8.29 11.27
CA GLY A 149 -18.03 -9.16 10.15
C GLY A 149 -17.75 -10.64 10.43
N LYS A 150 -17.65 -11.42 9.36
CA LYS A 150 -17.35 -12.87 9.46
C LYS A 150 -15.86 -13.08 9.43
N GLU A 151 -15.32 -13.74 10.43
CA GLU A 151 -13.93 -14.19 10.41
C GLU A 151 -13.75 -15.29 9.37
N VAL A 152 -12.82 -15.11 8.43
CA VAL A 152 -12.52 -16.04 7.33
C VAL A 152 -11.13 -16.68 7.46
N GLU A 153 -10.21 -15.99 8.12
CA GLU A 153 -8.90 -16.46 8.58
C GLU A 153 -8.61 -15.78 9.92
N SER A 154 -7.62 -16.24 10.66
CA SER A 154 -7.19 -15.57 11.90
C SER A 154 -6.95 -14.07 11.68
N ASN A 155 -7.58 -13.23 12.48
CA ASN A 155 -7.55 -11.76 12.38
C ASN A 155 -7.96 -11.19 11.01
N THR A 156 -8.68 -11.97 10.19
CA THR A 156 -9.17 -11.53 8.87
C THR A 156 -10.69 -11.61 8.83
N TYR A 157 -11.33 -10.47 8.62
CA TYR A 157 -12.79 -10.34 8.71
C TYR A 157 -13.38 -9.81 7.40
N GLU A 158 -14.49 -10.39 6.96
CA GLU A 158 -15.33 -9.88 5.88
C GLU A 158 -16.49 -9.08 6.45
N SER A 159 -16.40 -7.77 6.48
CA SER A 159 -17.54 -6.89 6.74
C SER A 159 -18.49 -6.82 5.54
N ARG A 160 -18.00 -7.15 4.35
CA ARG A 160 -18.75 -7.32 3.10
C ARG A 160 -18.28 -8.60 2.41
N PRO A 161 -19.19 -9.42 1.84
CA PRO A 161 -18.84 -10.68 1.18
C PRO A 161 -17.75 -10.50 0.10
N GLY A 162 -16.69 -11.32 0.19
CA GLY A 162 -15.56 -11.28 -0.74
C GLY A 162 -14.63 -10.08 -0.58
N ARG A 163 -14.70 -9.37 0.56
CA ARG A 163 -13.84 -8.23 0.88
C ARG A 163 -13.17 -8.47 2.23
N PRO A 164 -12.16 -9.34 2.30
CA PRO A 164 -11.43 -9.59 3.52
C PRO A 164 -10.62 -8.36 3.91
N THR A 165 -10.49 -8.16 5.21
CA THR A 165 -9.57 -7.18 5.80
C THR A 165 -8.82 -7.89 6.92
N HIS A 166 -7.52 -7.96 6.81
CA HIS A 166 -6.64 -8.53 7.82
C HIS A 166 -6.12 -7.44 8.74
N TYR A 167 -6.12 -7.71 10.04
CA TYR A 167 -5.68 -6.77 11.08
C TYR A 167 -4.42 -7.33 11.72
N PHE A 168 -3.33 -6.60 11.59
CA PHE A 168 -2.01 -7.06 11.97
C PHE A 168 -1.68 -6.72 13.43
N THR A 169 -1.24 -7.71 14.20
CA THR A 169 -0.41 -7.47 15.39
C THR A 169 1.03 -7.14 14.95
N GLU A 170 1.86 -6.65 15.87
CA GLU A 170 3.27 -6.42 15.55
C GLU A 170 4.01 -7.73 15.22
N GLU A 171 3.73 -8.79 15.97
CA GLU A 171 4.33 -10.10 15.76
C GLU A 171 3.95 -10.68 14.40
N ASP A 172 2.67 -10.62 14.04
CA ASP A 172 2.16 -11.09 12.76
C ASP A 172 2.77 -10.30 11.59
N LEU A 173 2.86 -8.97 11.70
CA LEU A 173 3.51 -8.15 10.67
C LEU A 173 4.99 -8.53 10.50
N ARG A 174 5.73 -8.73 11.59
CA ARG A 174 7.12 -9.18 11.54
C ARG A 174 7.26 -10.56 10.91
N GLU A 175 6.34 -11.49 11.18
CA GLU A 175 6.33 -12.82 10.56
C GLU A 175 6.06 -12.77 9.06
N HIS A 176 5.17 -11.89 8.60
CA HIS A 176 4.96 -11.65 7.17
C HIS A 176 6.21 -11.08 6.49
N PHE A 177 6.98 -10.26 7.21
CA PHE A 177 8.22 -9.64 6.73
C PHE A 177 9.50 -10.41 7.13
N ARG A 178 9.42 -11.71 7.43
CA ARG A 178 10.57 -12.53 7.86
C ARG A 178 11.73 -12.59 6.86
N ASP A 179 11.46 -12.36 5.56
CA ASP A 179 12.46 -12.30 4.50
C ASP A 179 13.07 -10.88 4.37
N PHE A 180 12.75 -10.00 5.32
CA PHE A 180 13.31 -8.67 5.48
C PHE A 180 13.95 -8.53 6.87
N GLU A 181 14.96 -7.67 6.96
CA GLU A 181 15.47 -7.19 8.22
C GLU A 181 14.64 -5.97 8.66
N THR A 182 13.88 -6.08 9.75
CA THR A 182 13.08 -4.99 10.28
C THR A 182 13.95 -3.92 10.90
N ILE A 183 13.88 -2.69 10.38
CA ILE A 183 14.59 -1.51 10.91
C ILE A 183 13.72 -0.80 11.96
N GLU A 184 12.45 -0.59 11.66
CA GLU A 184 11.51 0.12 12.53
C GLU A 184 10.08 -0.39 12.30
N THR A 185 9.28 -0.46 13.37
CA THR A 185 7.82 -0.68 13.32
C THR A 185 7.13 0.18 14.36
N GLY A 186 5.85 0.42 14.20
CA GLY A 186 5.05 1.19 15.15
C GLY A 186 3.63 1.47 14.66
N ILE A 187 2.93 2.31 15.41
CA ILE A 187 1.57 2.75 15.11
C ILE A 187 1.59 4.16 14.52
N VAL A 188 0.73 4.40 13.55
CA VAL A 188 0.43 5.73 13.02
C VAL A 188 -1.08 5.97 13.01
N HIS A 189 -1.49 7.10 13.57
CA HIS A 189 -2.88 7.57 13.50
C HIS A 189 -3.05 8.40 12.23
N GLU A 190 -3.73 7.80 11.24
CA GLU A 190 -3.94 8.39 9.92
C GLU A 190 -5.35 9.02 9.83
N PRO A 191 -5.48 10.35 9.89
CA PRO A 191 -6.77 10.99 9.70
C PRO A 191 -7.19 10.89 8.24
N GLU A 192 -8.42 10.49 8.02
CA GLU A 192 -9.02 10.43 6.70
C GLU A 192 -10.41 11.05 6.70
N ASP A 193 -10.77 11.67 5.59
CA ASP A 193 -12.11 12.21 5.35
C ASP A 193 -12.60 11.65 4.03
N HIS A 194 -13.38 10.57 4.10
CA HIS A 194 -14.03 9.99 2.93
C HIS A 194 -15.44 9.53 3.30
N GLY A 195 -16.33 9.55 2.32
CA GLY A 195 -17.75 9.23 2.55
C GLY A 195 -18.48 10.26 3.43
N GLY A 196 -17.93 11.49 3.55
CA GLY A 196 -18.53 12.61 4.28
C GLY A 196 -18.40 12.51 5.80
N GLN A 197 -17.51 11.66 6.32
CA GLN A 197 -17.23 11.53 7.75
C GLN A 197 -15.73 11.50 8.02
N ALA A 198 -15.23 12.52 8.74
CA ALA A 198 -13.86 12.51 9.23
C ALA A 198 -13.67 11.41 10.27
N HIS A 199 -12.67 10.59 10.11
CA HIS A 199 -12.28 9.54 11.06
C HIS A 199 -10.76 9.34 11.06
N THR A 200 -10.27 8.52 11.98
CA THR A 200 -8.84 8.24 12.08
C THR A 200 -8.63 6.73 12.06
N HIS A 201 -7.85 6.26 11.10
CA HIS A 201 -7.39 4.88 11.09
C HIS A 201 -6.20 4.70 12.02
N ILE A 202 -6.17 3.56 12.70
CA ILE A 202 -5.04 3.13 13.52
C ILE A 202 -4.25 2.11 12.71
N LEU A 203 -3.21 2.59 12.05
CA LEU A 203 -2.38 1.78 11.17
C LEU A 203 -1.12 1.31 11.89
N ARG A 204 -0.72 0.09 11.59
CA ARG A 204 0.62 -0.40 11.90
C ARG A 204 1.51 -0.18 10.69
N TYR A 205 2.75 0.27 10.90
CA TYR A 205 3.72 0.38 9.83
C TYR A 205 4.94 -0.49 10.11
N ILE A 206 5.61 -0.88 9.04
CA ILE A 206 6.93 -1.50 9.08
C ILE A 206 7.83 -0.82 8.07
N PHE A 207 9.06 -0.51 8.51
CA PHE A 207 10.17 -0.10 7.68
C PHE A 207 11.26 -1.15 7.78
N ALA A 208 11.60 -1.76 6.67
CA ALA A 208 12.46 -2.92 6.63
C ALA A 208 13.38 -2.89 5.40
N GLN A 209 14.47 -3.64 5.46
CA GLN A 209 15.41 -3.84 4.37
C GLN A 209 15.33 -5.28 3.89
N LYS A 210 15.44 -5.51 2.58
CA LYS A 210 15.54 -6.85 2.02
C LYS A 210 16.74 -7.57 2.65
N ALA A 211 16.50 -8.76 3.19
CA ALA A 211 17.58 -9.59 3.73
C ALA A 211 18.55 -10.04 2.61
N ALA A 212 19.82 -10.16 2.95
CA ALA A 212 20.87 -10.54 2.02
C ALA A 212 20.76 -12.01 1.57
#